data_3a234bc5b42051ef8aea613069193ad5
#
_entry.id   3a234bc5b42051ef8aea613069193ad5
#
_cell.length_a   1.000
_cell.length_b   1.000
_cell.length_c   1.000
_cell.angle_alpha   90.00
_cell.angle_beta   90.00
_cell.angle_gamma   90.00
#
_symmetry.space_group_name_H-M   'P 1'
#
loop_
_entity.id
_entity.type
_entity.pdbx_description
1 polymer ?
#
loop_
_entity_poly.entity_id
_entity_poly.type
_entity_poly.pdbx_seq_one_letter_code
_entity_poly.pdbx_strand_id
1 'polypeptide(L)'
;MSIEAFTRLFDEVFTKGHLDAADELVAPKIIDHQFAPDGSPGRTMTRDQFKAFVRALRAGIPDLHYTVEDAAQAGDKVWLRVRARGTDNGTGQFGHPPTGKPISIDVIDVARFADGRMVEHWGVPDRMGVLQQLGHHV
;
A
#
# COMPACT_ATOMS: atom_id res chain seq x y z
N MET A 1 0.88 -14.50 -14.02
CA MET A 1 2.00 -14.55 -13.06
C MET A 1 1.74 -13.62 -11.91
N SER A 2 2.20 -13.95 -10.72
CA SER A 2 1.91 -13.18 -9.50
C SER A 2 2.60 -11.81 -9.47
N ILE A 3 3.76 -11.65 -10.10
CA ILE A 3 4.43 -10.35 -10.20
C ILE A 3 3.53 -9.35 -10.94
N GLU A 4 2.94 -9.76 -12.07
CA GLU A 4 2.05 -8.90 -12.84
C GLU A 4 0.80 -8.54 -12.05
N ALA A 5 0.24 -9.51 -11.31
CA ALA A 5 -0.95 -9.27 -10.50
C ALA A 5 -0.67 -8.26 -9.38
N PHE A 6 0.47 -8.40 -8.69
CA PHE A 6 0.84 -7.46 -7.62
C PHE A 6 1.17 -6.08 -8.19
N THR A 7 1.84 -6.02 -9.33
CA THR A 7 2.11 -4.76 -10.03
C THR A 7 0.81 -4.07 -10.45
N ARG A 8 -0.14 -4.82 -11.01
CA ARG A 8 -1.46 -4.28 -11.36
C ARG A 8 -2.19 -3.68 -10.16
N LEU A 9 -2.04 -4.28 -8.99
CA LEU A 9 -2.66 -3.77 -7.78
C LEU A 9 -2.18 -2.34 -7.48
N PHE A 10 -0.87 -2.09 -7.59
CA PHE A 10 -0.33 -0.75 -7.39
C PHE A 10 -0.70 0.22 -8.51
N ASP A 11 -0.67 -0.23 -9.76
CA ASP A 11 -0.97 0.65 -10.91
C ASP A 11 -2.45 1.00 -11.02
N GLU A 12 -3.33 0.00 -10.92
CA GLU A 12 -4.76 0.19 -11.16
C GLU A 12 -5.52 0.60 -9.90
N VAL A 13 -5.25 -0.04 -8.77
CA VAL A 13 -6.03 0.20 -7.56
C VAL A 13 -5.48 1.38 -6.77
N PHE A 14 -4.19 1.37 -6.41
CA PHE A 14 -3.61 2.44 -5.61
C PHE A 14 -3.41 3.73 -6.42
N THR A 15 -2.80 3.65 -7.60
CA THR A 15 -2.46 4.85 -8.39
C THR A 15 -3.68 5.42 -9.09
N LYS A 16 -4.43 4.59 -9.82
CA LYS A 16 -5.58 5.07 -10.59
C LYS A 16 -6.89 5.12 -9.82
N GLY A 17 -6.96 4.46 -8.67
CA GLY A 17 -8.17 4.41 -7.86
C GLY A 17 -9.27 3.52 -8.45
N HIS A 18 -8.92 2.58 -9.33
CA HIS A 18 -9.86 1.63 -9.91
C HIS A 18 -10.11 0.49 -8.92
N LEU A 19 -10.96 0.75 -7.93
CA LEU A 19 -11.19 -0.17 -6.82
C LEU A 19 -11.80 -1.50 -7.27
N ASP A 20 -12.55 -1.50 -8.38
CA ASP A 20 -13.16 -2.73 -8.92
C ASP A 20 -12.11 -3.75 -9.35
N ALA A 21 -10.91 -3.33 -9.74
CA ALA A 21 -9.84 -4.24 -10.08
C ALA A 21 -9.41 -5.11 -8.88
N ALA A 22 -9.65 -4.66 -7.65
CA ALA A 22 -9.38 -5.46 -6.46
C ALA A 22 -10.22 -6.73 -6.39
N ASP A 23 -11.38 -6.77 -7.05
CA ASP A 23 -12.22 -7.97 -7.09
C ASP A 23 -11.52 -9.14 -7.78
N GLU A 24 -10.65 -8.85 -8.75
CA GLU A 24 -9.86 -9.87 -9.44
C GLU A 24 -8.53 -10.17 -8.74
N LEU A 25 -7.95 -9.16 -8.07
CA LEU A 25 -6.55 -9.21 -7.60
C LEU A 25 -6.42 -9.54 -6.12
N VAL A 26 -7.47 -9.35 -5.33
CA VAL A 26 -7.46 -9.54 -3.88
C VAL A 26 -8.51 -10.57 -3.50
N ALA A 27 -8.14 -11.52 -2.64
CA ALA A 27 -9.08 -12.50 -2.12
C ALA A 27 -10.16 -11.81 -1.27
N PRO A 28 -11.32 -12.45 -1.05
CA PRO A 28 -12.38 -11.88 -0.20
C PRO A 28 -11.92 -11.55 1.22
N LYS A 29 -10.93 -12.28 1.73
CA LYS A 29 -10.26 -12.02 3.02
C LYS A 29 -8.76 -12.19 2.85
N ILE A 30 -8.00 -11.29 3.47
CA ILE A 30 -6.54 -11.36 3.48
C ILE A 30 -6.03 -11.25 4.92
N ILE A 31 -4.80 -11.67 5.13
CA ILE A 31 -4.08 -11.42 6.38
C ILE A 31 -3.11 -10.28 6.11
N ASP A 32 -3.24 -9.17 6.83
CA ASP A 32 -2.39 -8.00 6.66
C ASP A 32 -1.50 -7.82 7.88
N HIS A 33 -0.18 -7.74 7.65
CA HIS A 33 0.82 -7.58 8.69
C HIS A 33 1.33 -6.14 8.80
N GLN A 34 1.05 -5.28 7.81
CA GLN A 34 1.60 -3.92 7.77
C GLN A 34 1.05 -3.04 8.91
N PHE A 35 -0.20 -3.25 9.28
CA PHE A 35 -0.91 -2.42 10.25
C PHE A 35 -1.12 -3.15 11.58
N ALA A 36 -0.14 -3.96 11.98
CA ALA A 36 -0.09 -4.61 13.29
C ALA A 36 1.01 -3.93 14.13
N PRO A 37 0.80 -2.68 14.59
CA PRO A 37 1.85 -1.86 15.20
C PRO A 37 2.32 -2.36 16.56
N ASP A 38 1.55 -3.23 17.19
CA ASP A 38 1.87 -3.83 18.48
C ASP A 38 2.68 -5.12 18.36
N GLY A 39 3.13 -5.46 17.14
CA GLY A 39 3.85 -6.70 16.88
C GLY A 39 2.98 -7.93 16.85
N SER A 40 1.66 -7.78 16.79
CA SER A 40 0.74 -8.91 16.66
C SER A 40 0.98 -9.68 15.35
N PRO A 41 0.52 -10.94 15.23
CA PRO A 41 0.82 -11.78 14.05
C PRO A 41 0.03 -11.39 12.79
N GLY A 42 -0.48 -10.19 12.71
CA GLY A 42 -1.30 -9.73 11.60
C GLY A 42 -2.79 -9.73 11.96
N ARG A 43 -3.60 -9.20 11.07
CA ARG A 43 -5.04 -9.13 11.24
C ARG A 43 -5.75 -9.53 9.96
N THR A 44 -6.94 -10.10 10.11
CA THR A 44 -7.80 -10.38 8.97
C THR A 44 -8.43 -9.09 8.47
N MET A 45 -8.34 -8.88 7.16
CA MET A 45 -8.93 -7.74 6.48
C MET A 45 -9.81 -8.26 5.35
N THR A 46 -11.06 -7.79 5.25
CA THR A 46 -11.91 -8.12 4.12
C THR A 46 -11.51 -7.28 2.91
N ARG A 47 -11.90 -7.73 1.71
CA ARG A 47 -11.67 -6.96 0.49
C ARG A 47 -12.30 -5.57 0.56
N ASP A 48 -13.49 -5.44 1.16
CA ASP A 48 -14.15 -4.15 1.33
C ASP A 48 -13.37 -3.23 2.27
N GLN A 49 -12.81 -3.78 3.34
CA GLN A 49 -11.91 -3.02 4.23
C GLN A 49 -10.64 -2.59 3.51
N PHE A 50 -10.09 -3.45 2.65
CA PHE A 50 -8.95 -3.09 1.82
C PHE A 50 -9.28 -1.92 0.87
N LYS A 51 -10.43 -1.97 0.21
CA LYS A 51 -10.88 -0.86 -0.65
C LYS A 51 -11.08 0.43 0.13
N ALA A 52 -11.64 0.34 1.34
CA ALA A 52 -11.81 1.51 2.22
C ALA A 52 -10.47 2.12 2.62
N PHE A 53 -9.47 1.28 2.89
CA PHE A 53 -8.11 1.73 3.17
C PHE A 53 -7.51 2.49 1.97
N VAL A 54 -7.65 1.96 0.76
CA VAL A 54 -7.16 2.64 -0.45
C VAL A 54 -7.84 3.99 -0.64
N ARG A 55 -9.17 4.05 -0.44
CA ARG A 55 -9.91 5.34 -0.52
C ARG A 55 -9.37 6.35 0.47
N ALA A 56 -9.13 5.94 1.71
CA ALA A 56 -8.61 6.83 2.76
C ALA A 56 -7.21 7.34 2.40
N LEU A 57 -6.34 6.45 1.91
CA LEU A 57 -4.99 6.81 1.50
C LEU A 57 -5.02 7.83 0.35
N ARG A 58 -5.86 7.61 -0.66
CA ARG A 58 -6.00 8.53 -1.78
C ARG A 58 -6.67 9.85 -1.40
N ALA A 59 -7.54 9.84 -0.41
CA ALA A 59 -8.13 11.06 0.12
C ALA A 59 -7.08 11.93 0.86
N GLY A 60 -6.13 11.29 1.52
CA GLY A 60 -5.02 11.98 2.19
C GLY A 60 -3.97 12.51 1.21
N ILE A 61 -3.74 11.77 0.12
CA ILE A 61 -2.76 12.09 -0.91
C ILE A 61 -3.46 12.00 -2.27
N PRO A 62 -4.19 13.06 -2.69
CA PRO A 62 -5.05 12.99 -3.87
C PRO A 62 -4.31 12.69 -5.19
N ASP A 63 -3.04 13.05 -5.29
CA ASP A 63 -2.18 12.80 -6.45
C ASP A 63 -1.28 11.57 -6.26
N LEU A 64 -1.67 10.64 -5.40
CA LEU A 64 -0.88 9.44 -5.09
C LEU A 64 -0.52 8.67 -6.35
N HIS A 65 0.77 8.36 -6.49
CA HIS A 65 1.31 7.59 -7.61
C HIS A 65 2.37 6.62 -7.11
N TYR A 66 2.20 5.34 -7.43
CA TYR A 66 3.18 4.30 -7.10
C TYR A 66 4.00 3.94 -8.33
N THR A 67 5.29 3.75 -8.13
CA THR A 67 6.20 3.18 -9.13
C THR A 67 6.81 1.91 -8.57
N VAL A 68 6.68 0.80 -9.31
CA VAL A 68 7.37 -0.45 -8.97
C VAL A 68 8.81 -0.34 -9.47
N GLU A 69 9.76 -0.29 -8.54
CA GLU A 69 11.18 -0.11 -8.85
C GLU A 69 11.89 -1.44 -9.10
N ASP A 70 11.45 -2.51 -8.40
CA ASP A 70 12.10 -3.81 -8.47
C ASP A 70 11.12 -4.89 -8.03
N ALA A 71 11.30 -6.12 -8.52
CA ALA A 71 10.41 -7.23 -8.24
C ALA A 71 11.17 -8.54 -8.21
N ALA A 72 10.76 -9.43 -7.30
CA ALA A 72 11.27 -10.81 -7.25
C ALA A 72 10.14 -11.72 -6.79
N GLN A 73 10.21 -12.97 -7.18
CA GLN A 73 9.24 -13.98 -6.76
C GLN A 73 9.96 -15.21 -6.23
N ALA A 74 9.50 -15.72 -5.09
CA ALA A 74 9.99 -16.95 -4.48
C ALA A 74 8.79 -17.80 -4.09
N GLY A 75 8.52 -18.85 -4.86
CA GLY A 75 7.33 -19.69 -4.67
C GLY A 75 6.05 -18.88 -4.88
N ASP A 76 5.18 -18.90 -3.87
CA ASP A 76 3.91 -18.18 -3.89
C ASP A 76 4.01 -16.72 -3.36
N LYS A 77 5.22 -16.25 -3.04
CA LYS A 77 5.44 -14.89 -2.53
C LYS A 77 6.10 -14.01 -3.58
N VAL A 78 5.60 -12.78 -3.67
CA VAL A 78 6.16 -11.73 -4.53
C VAL A 78 6.68 -10.62 -3.65
N TRP A 79 7.90 -10.18 -3.93
CA TRP A 79 8.58 -9.08 -3.24
C TRP A 79 8.70 -7.91 -4.20
N LEU A 80 8.16 -6.75 -3.82
CA LEU A 80 8.27 -5.53 -4.61
C LEU A 80 8.95 -4.45 -3.78
N ARG A 81 9.85 -3.73 -4.42
CA ARG A 81 10.30 -2.43 -3.91
C ARG A 81 9.55 -1.37 -4.70
N VAL A 82 8.75 -0.59 -4.00
CA VAL A 82 7.91 0.43 -4.62
C VAL A 82 8.24 1.80 -4.05
N ARG A 83 7.96 2.83 -4.84
CA ARG A 83 8.04 4.22 -4.38
C ARG A 83 6.69 4.88 -4.56
N ALA A 84 6.16 5.41 -3.47
CA ALA A 84 4.92 6.18 -3.48
C ALA A 84 5.27 7.66 -3.47
N ARG A 85 4.68 8.42 -4.39
CA ARG A 85 4.83 9.88 -4.46
C ARG A 85 3.48 10.55 -4.43
N GLY A 86 3.47 11.78 -3.93
CA GLY A 86 2.27 12.59 -3.91
C GLY A 86 2.47 13.84 -3.09
N THR A 87 1.38 14.52 -2.80
CA THR A 87 1.37 15.75 -2.00
C THR A 87 0.44 15.55 -0.81
N ASP A 88 0.92 15.91 0.38
CA ASP A 88 0.14 15.83 1.62
C ASP A 88 -0.81 17.02 1.72
N ASN A 89 -1.84 17.04 0.86
CA ASN A 89 -2.77 18.17 0.77
C ASN A 89 -4.26 17.76 0.78
N GLY A 90 -4.54 16.53 1.22
CA GLY A 90 -5.90 16.03 1.32
C GLY A 90 -6.46 16.10 2.74
N THR A 91 -6.98 14.99 3.23
CA THR A 91 -7.65 14.90 4.53
C THR A 91 -6.70 14.86 5.74
N GLY A 92 -5.39 14.84 5.51
CA GLY A 92 -4.39 14.66 6.57
C GLY A 92 -4.13 13.19 6.85
N GLN A 93 -3.04 12.69 6.31
CA GLN A 93 -2.52 11.36 6.58
C GLN A 93 -1.58 11.45 7.80
N PHE A 94 -1.02 10.40 8.26
CA PHE A 94 0.07 10.38 9.26
C PHE A 94 -0.26 11.03 10.63
N GLY A 95 -1.55 11.21 10.98
CA GLY A 95 -1.96 11.74 12.28
C GLY A 95 -1.77 13.24 12.48
N HIS A 96 -1.54 14.00 11.41
CA HIS A 96 -1.32 15.45 11.45
C HIS A 96 -2.20 16.14 10.42
N PRO A 97 -2.50 17.44 10.58
CA PRO A 97 -3.17 18.20 9.52
C PRO A 97 -2.32 18.20 8.24
N PRO A 98 -2.94 18.35 7.06
CA PRO A 98 -2.19 18.37 5.82
C PRO A 98 -1.19 19.53 5.76
N THR A 99 0.02 19.23 5.27
CA THR A 99 1.12 20.20 5.23
C THR A 99 1.26 20.87 3.87
N GLY A 100 0.65 20.34 2.82
CA GLY A 100 0.83 20.79 1.45
C GLY A 100 2.19 20.43 0.84
N LYS A 101 3.00 19.65 1.54
CA LYS A 101 4.35 19.30 1.10
C LYS A 101 4.36 18.04 0.24
N PRO A 102 5.30 17.95 -0.73
CA PRO A 102 5.48 16.70 -1.47
C PRO A 102 6.10 15.64 -0.59
N ILE A 103 5.73 14.38 -0.85
CA ILE A 103 6.30 13.21 -0.18
C ILE A 103 6.78 12.20 -1.21
N SER A 104 7.79 11.43 -0.82
CA SER A 104 8.28 10.29 -1.57
C SER A 104 8.64 9.20 -0.56
N ILE A 105 7.96 8.06 -0.65
CA ILE A 105 8.07 6.99 0.36
C ILE A 105 8.61 5.74 -0.32
N ASP A 106 9.69 5.19 0.22
CA ASP A 106 10.15 3.86 -0.14
C ASP A 106 9.38 2.82 0.69
N VAL A 107 8.88 1.79 0.02
CA VAL A 107 8.16 0.70 0.67
C VAL A 107 8.67 -0.63 0.12
N ILE A 108 8.92 -1.56 1.01
CA ILE A 108 9.09 -2.96 0.63
C ILE A 108 7.75 -3.64 0.90
N ASP A 109 7.13 -4.15 -0.14
CA ASP A 109 5.88 -4.88 -0.05
C ASP A 109 6.08 -6.33 -0.42
N VAL A 110 5.49 -7.22 0.34
CA VAL A 110 5.50 -8.66 0.10
C VAL A 110 4.08 -9.15 0.10
N ALA A 111 3.71 -9.97 -0.86
CA ALA A 111 2.39 -10.59 -0.90
C ALA A 111 2.50 -12.07 -1.21
N ARG A 112 1.65 -12.86 -0.57
CA ARG A 112 1.43 -14.25 -0.94
C ARG A 112 0.19 -14.33 -1.80
N PHE A 113 0.27 -15.07 -2.89
CA PHE A 113 -0.80 -15.24 -3.86
C PHE A 113 -1.29 -16.69 -3.87
N ALA A 114 -2.60 -16.85 -4.01
CA ALA A 114 -3.24 -18.15 -4.23
C ALA A 114 -4.34 -17.93 -5.28
N ASP A 115 -4.37 -18.78 -6.29
CA ASP A 115 -5.36 -18.72 -7.38
C ASP A 115 -5.43 -17.34 -8.05
N GLY A 116 -4.27 -16.70 -8.20
CA GLY A 116 -4.16 -15.39 -8.86
C GLY A 116 -4.58 -14.20 -8.02
N ARG A 117 -4.86 -14.40 -6.73
CA ARG A 117 -5.29 -13.33 -5.82
C ARG A 117 -4.37 -13.24 -4.61
N MET A 118 -4.17 -12.02 -4.14
CA MET A 118 -3.44 -11.76 -2.90
C MET A 118 -4.24 -12.27 -1.71
N VAL A 119 -3.60 -13.11 -0.89
CA VAL A 119 -4.20 -13.69 0.32
C VAL A 119 -3.50 -13.23 1.60
N GLU A 120 -2.28 -12.74 1.50
CA GLU A 120 -1.51 -12.27 2.65
C GLU A 120 -0.55 -11.17 2.21
N HIS A 121 -0.35 -10.17 3.06
CA HIS A 121 0.43 -8.99 2.74
C HIS A 121 1.29 -8.54 3.91
N TRP A 122 2.53 -8.16 3.61
CA TRP A 122 3.46 -7.47 4.51
C TRP A 122 3.92 -6.19 3.83
N GLY A 123 4.09 -5.12 4.60
CA GLY A 123 4.61 -3.87 4.06
C GLY A 123 5.48 -3.17 5.09
N VAL A 124 6.62 -2.66 4.63
CA VAL A 124 7.56 -1.92 5.48
C VAL A 124 7.82 -0.56 4.83
N PRO A 125 6.97 0.44 5.13
CA PRO A 125 7.18 1.79 4.61
C PRO A 125 8.23 2.53 5.43
N ASP A 126 8.94 3.44 4.76
CA ASP A 126 9.85 4.38 5.43
C ASP A 126 9.06 5.51 6.08
N ARG A 127 8.42 5.23 7.22
CA ARG A 127 7.60 6.21 7.94
C ARG A 127 8.42 7.37 8.48
N MET A 128 9.61 7.07 9.00
CA MET A 128 10.48 8.12 9.54
C MET A 128 10.87 9.12 8.44
N GLY A 129 11.22 8.61 7.26
CA GLY A 129 11.56 9.47 6.12
C GLY A 129 10.41 10.38 5.73
N VAL A 130 9.19 9.85 5.69
CA VAL A 130 8.00 10.65 5.39
C VAL A 130 7.75 11.74 6.43
N LEU A 131 7.82 11.40 7.70
CA LEU A 131 7.59 12.39 8.77
C LEU A 131 8.64 13.49 8.72
N GLN A 132 9.90 13.16 8.43
CA GLN A 132 10.96 14.14 8.24
C GLN A 132 10.69 15.04 7.04
N GLN A 133 10.24 14.49 5.91
CA GLN A 133 9.88 15.27 4.72
C GLN A 133 8.76 16.27 5.01
N LEU A 134 7.82 15.89 5.86
CA LEU A 134 6.70 16.74 6.25
C LEU A 134 7.07 17.75 7.36
N GLY A 135 8.27 17.66 7.90
CA GLY A 135 8.73 18.56 8.95
C GLY A 135 8.26 18.16 10.35
N HIS A 136 7.80 16.93 10.56
CA HIS A 136 7.40 16.44 11.87
C HIS A 136 8.59 15.86 12.63
N HIS A 137 8.55 15.97 13.95
CA HIS A 137 9.52 15.31 14.81
C HIS A 137 9.13 13.85 15.01
N VAL A 138 10.14 12.99 15.07
CA VAL A 138 9.99 11.55 15.33
C VAL A 138 10.67 11.15 16.63
#